data_8e71562282adea620c55fe7616dbd1df
#
_entry.id   8e71562282adea620c55fe7616dbd1df
#
_cell.length_a   1.000
_cell.length_b   1.000
_cell.length_c   1.000
_cell.angle_alpha   90.00
_cell.angle_beta   90.00
_cell.angle_gamma   90.00
#
_symmetry.space_group_name_H-M   'P 1'
#
loop_
_entity.id
_entity.type
_entity.pdbx_description
1 polymer ?
#
loop_
_entity_poly.entity_id
_entity_poly.type
_entity_poly.pdbx_seq_one_letter_code
_entity_poly.pdbx_strand_id
1 'polypeptide(L)'
;MPFTTYEEVMNQGAFIKYVTSTGYMPPWSPDPEYSSFKGERYLREDQIQLLSDWYVAGMPEGDPTRNPGLPNFPENGRLGEPDLVITLPEPYVHAGDMTEEYYVFVLETGLEVETEIHAIEICPGNSSIVHHALLGYTENLESISMLEARDLKSDDPGFSSWDTAFGTPGFLDERTESYLHCNYAPGQGIVEYPAGIGQTIGPGGRYLLELHYIPSPIEEVDSTKINLFFAEEPLRRHVQNIKLDVSHLHERFIIPANEVVTFHGTLDIENDISLMNVNAHMHLLGQSWEVYAVLDNWWSPNDTIPLISIPDWDFNWQGNYDFNALKHIPAGYTIHAIATYDNTWRNPGNPHEPPQTVAWGNSTQAEMYLFSMQYVDYLPGDEDIILPGNDADAQFIFDEANLFSVGPNAVKKGETVIVGYHLSKADYVELDLLTLSGQQVVNILPKQHVGVGPHAQEFVLPELVAGTYFYRLTTSAGLERSQMIQLLD
;
A
#
# COMPACT_ATOMS: atom_id res chain seq x y z
N MET A 1 -4.04 -17.47 -7.92
CA MET A 1 -3.82 -17.91 -9.33
C MET A 1 -2.34 -17.67 -9.62
N PRO A 2 -1.52 -18.71 -9.81
CA PRO A 2 -0.09 -18.51 -10.02
C PRO A 2 0.19 -17.92 -11.41
N PHE A 3 1.23 -17.10 -11.52
CA PHE A 3 1.78 -16.54 -12.75
C PHE A 3 3.28 -16.82 -12.85
N THR A 4 3.67 -18.05 -12.49
CA THR A 4 5.08 -18.44 -12.37
C THR A 4 5.66 -19.00 -13.67
N THR A 5 4.80 -19.28 -14.64
CA THR A 5 5.19 -19.77 -15.96
C THR A 5 4.49 -19.00 -17.08
N TYR A 6 5.12 -18.97 -18.27
CA TYR A 6 4.51 -18.36 -19.45
C TYR A 6 3.13 -18.97 -19.78
N GLU A 7 2.98 -20.29 -19.66
CA GLU A 7 1.72 -20.99 -19.96
C GLU A 7 0.60 -20.55 -19.02
N GLU A 8 0.88 -20.37 -17.73
CA GLU A 8 -0.08 -19.87 -16.74
C GLU A 8 -0.55 -18.45 -17.08
N VAL A 9 0.38 -17.56 -17.41
CA VAL A 9 0.06 -16.19 -17.81
C VAL A 9 -0.72 -16.15 -19.12
N MET A 10 -0.29 -16.91 -20.12
CA MET A 10 -0.97 -17.01 -21.42
C MET A 10 -2.43 -17.51 -21.28
N ASN A 11 -2.65 -18.53 -20.44
CA ASN A 11 -3.99 -19.05 -20.19
C ASN A 11 -4.95 -18.03 -19.54
N GLN A 12 -4.40 -17.01 -18.91
CA GLN A 12 -5.15 -15.92 -18.27
C GLN A 12 -5.13 -14.62 -19.08
N GLY A 13 -4.54 -14.60 -20.26
CA GLY A 13 -4.31 -13.38 -21.03
C GLY A 13 -5.55 -12.51 -21.28
N ALA A 14 -6.71 -13.13 -21.55
CA ALA A 14 -7.97 -12.41 -21.70
C ALA A 14 -8.43 -11.76 -20.39
N PHE A 15 -8.26 -12.47 -19.27
CA PHE A 15 -8.59 -11.98 -17.94
C PHE A 15 -7.62 -10.86 -17.51
N ILE A 16 -6.31 -11.04 -17.72
CA ILE A 16 -5.29 -10.01 -17.46
C ILE A 16 -5.64 -8.72 -18.21
N LYS A 17 -5.91 -8.83 -19.52
CA LYS A 17 -6.33 -7.68 -20.33
C LYS A 17 -7.57 -6.99 -19.73
N TYR A 18 -8.58 -7.78 -19.35
CA TYR A 18 -9.83 -7.23 -18.79
C TYR A 18 -9.57 -6.47 -17.47
N VAL A 19 -8.94 -7.12 -16.49
CA VAL A 19 -8.75 -6.53 -15.15
C VAL A 19 -7.81 -5.33 -15.15
N THR A 20 -6.82 -5.29 -16.06
CA THR A 20 -5.91 -4.15 -16.18
C THR A 20 -6.57 -2.99 -16.93
N SER A 21 -7.37 -3.27 -17.99
CA SER A 21 -8.08 -2.23 -18.74
C SER A 21 -9.24 -1.58 -17.98
N THR A 22 -9.77 -2.28 -16.97
CA THR A 22 -10.83 -1.76 -16.08
C THR A 22 -10.27 -1.09 -14.82
N GLY A 23 -8.94 -1.13 -14.60
CA GLY A 23 -8.31 -0.63 -13.38
C GLY A 23 -8.52 -1.53 -12.15
N TYR A 24 -9.11 -2.72 -12.32
CA TYR A 24 -9.33 -3.65 -11.21
C TYR A 24 -8.03 -4.25 -10.66
N MET A 25 -7.03 -4.43 -11.53
CA MET A 25 -5.70 -4.92 -11.19
C MET A 25 -4.59 -4.09 -11.88
N PRO A 26 -3.47 -3.88 -11.17
CA PRO A 26 -3.24 -4.17 -9.76
C PRO A 26 -4.08 -3.26 -8.85
N PRO A 27 -4.39 -3.71 -7.62
CA PRO A 27 -5.18 -2.91 -6.68
C PRO A 27 -4.39 -1.69 -6.20
N TRP A 28 -4.89 -0.51 -6.54
CA TRP A 28 -4.32 0.76 -6.11
C TRP A 28 -5.39 1.83 -6.11
N SER A 29 -5.81 2.26 -4.92
CA SER A 29 -6.92 3.20 -4.74
C SER A 29 -6.49 4.67 -4.69
N PRO A 30 -5.27 5.05 -4.19
CA PRO A 30 -4.89 6.45 -4.13
C PRO A 30 -4.67 7.07 -5.51
N ASP A 31 -5.08 8.33 -5.63
CA ASP A 31 -4.81 9.16 -6.80
C ASP A 31 -3.31 9.52 -6.88
N PRO A 32 -2.57 9.04 -7.90
CA PRO A 32 -1.13 9.28 -8.04
C PRO A 32 -0.78 10.75 -8.34
N GLU A 33 -1.75 11.56 -8.78
CA GLU A 33 -1.53 13.00 -9.01
C GLU A 33 -1.70 13.82 -7.74
N TYR A 34 -2.36 13.26 -6.70
CA TYR A 34 -2.60 13.96 -5.44
C TYR A 34 -1.43 13.81 -4.46
N SER A 35 -0.95 12.61 -4.24
CA SER A 35 0.20 12.30 -3.38
C SER A 35 0.89 11.04 -3.88
N SER A 36 2.19 10.90 -3.59
CA SER A 36 2.94 9.71 -3.99
C SER A 36 3.35 8.88 -2.77
N PHE A 37 3.30 7.56 -2.96
CA PHE A 37 3.56 6.60 -1.91
C PHE A 37 4.60 5.57 -2.35
N LYS A 38 5.12 4.85 -1.39
CA LYS A 38 6.03 3.75 -1.64
C LYS A 38 5.30 2.55 -2.24
N GLY A 39 5.92 1.91 -3.23
CA GLY A 39 5.35 0.70 -3.84
C GLY A 39 4.05 0.93 -4.60
N GLU A 40 3.88 2.10 -5.23
CA GLU A 40 2.72 2.39 -6.07
C GLU A 40 2.50 1.31 -7.12
N ARG A 41 1.26 0.82 -7.21
CA ARG A 41 0.92 -0.33 -8.07
C ARG A 41 0.06 0.03 -9.27
N TYR A 42 -0.37 1.29 -9.42
CA TYR A 42 -1.19 1.67 -10.55
C TYR A 42 -0.45 1.48 -11.88
N LEU A 43 -1.19 1.08 -12.90
CA LEU A 43 -0.68 1.00 -14.26
C LEU A 43 -1.00 2.30 -15.02
N ARG A 44 0.03 2.84 -15.67
CA ARG A 44 -0.17 3.95 -16.60
C ARG A 44 -0.88 3.47 -17.88
N GLU A 45 -1.52 4.39 -18.59
CA GLU A 45 -2.24 4.07 -19.82
C GLU A 45 -1.38 3.33 -20.85
N ASP A 46 -0.08 3.70 -20.99
CA ASP A 46 0.85 3.04 -21.89
C ASP A 46 1.13 1.57 -21.49
N GLN A 47 1.18 1.27 -20.21
CA GLN A 47 1.36 -0.08 -19.68
C GLN A 47 0.09 -0.93 -19.88
N ILE A 48 -1.08 -0.35 -19.66
CA ILE A 48 -2.38 -0.99 -19.94
C ILE A 48 -2.50 -1.32 -21.42
N GLN A 49 -2.14 -0.36 -22.27
CA GLN A 49 -2.15 -0.56 -23.73
C GLN A 49 -1.16 -1.65 -24.14
N LEU A 50 0.04 -1.69 -23.56
CA LEU A 50 1.05 -2.72 -23.84
C LEU A 50 0.52 -4.14 -23.52
N LEU A 51 -0.13 -4.33 -22.38
CA LEU A 51 -0.76 -5.60 -21.99
C LEU A 51 -1.90 -5.98 -22.97
N SER A 52 -2.69 -5.00 -23.37
CA SER A 52 -3.74 -5.20 -24.37
C SER A 52 -3.19 -5.63 -25.73
N ASP A 53 -2.13 -4.97 -26.20
CA ASP A 53 -1.47 -5.26 -27.48
C ASP A 53 -0.78 -6.63 -27.47
N TRP A 54 -0.13 -6.99 -26.36
CA TRP A 54 0.43 -8.32 -26.17
C TRP A 54 -0.64 -9.40 -26.30
N TYR A 55 -1.82 -9.22 -25.67
CA TYR A 55 -2.94 -10.13 -25.82
C TYR A 55 -3.43 -10.22 -27.28
N VAL A 56 -3.61 -9.06 -27.96
CA VAL A 56 -4.09 -9.00 -29.36
C VAL A 56 -3.09 -9.65 -30.32
N ALA A 57 -1.79 -9.52 -30.04
CA ALA A 57 -0.72 -10.15 -30.82
C ALA A 57 -0.63 -11.67 -30.66
N GLY A 58 -1.52 -12.28 -29.87
CA GLY A 58 -1.54 -13.73 -29.61
C GLY A 58 -0.59 -14.13 -28.49
N MET A 59 -0.24 -13.17 -27.63
CA MET A 59 0.56 -13.41 -26.41
C MET A 59 1.91 -14.09 -26.69
N PRO A 60 2.78 -13.51 -27.53
CA PRO A 60 4.07 -14.11 -27.86
C PRO A 60 4.92 -14.28 -26.58
N GLU A 61 5.54 -15.46 -26.44
CA GLU A 61 6.56 -15.69 -25.43
C GLU A 61 7.78 -14.81 -25.71
N GLY A 62 8.34 -14.21 -24.67
CA GLY A 62 9.59 -13.45 -24.76
C GLY A 62 10.80 -14.37 -24.97
N ASP A 63 11.99 -13.78 -24.98
CA ASP A 63 13.24 -14.55 -25.07
C ASP A 63 13.48 -15.32 -23.77
N PRO A 64 13.45 -16.65 -23.75
CA PRO A 64 13.64 -17.45 -22.55
C PRO A 64 15.00 -17.25 -21.87
N THR A 65 16.02 -16.77 -22.63
CA THR A 65 17.34 -16.50 -22.05
C THR A 65 17.38 -15.24 -21.18
N ARG A 66 16.33 -14.44 -21.25
CA ARG A 66 16.12 -13.22 -20.44
C ARG A 66 15.20 -13.45 -19.24
N ASN A 67 14.77 -14.70 -19.00
CA ASN A 67 13.96 -15.03 -17.83
C ASN A 67 14.76 -14.76 -16.55
N PRO A 68 14.29 -13.88 -15.63
CA PRO A 68 15.01 -13.55 -14.38
C PRO A 68 15.01 -14.72 -13.39
N GLY A 69 14.28 -15.81 -13.69
CA GLY A 69 14.05 -16.90 -12.75
C GLY A 69 12.86 -16.63 -11.82
N LEU A 70 12.55 -17.61 -10.97
CA LEU A 70 11.53 -17.43 -9.95
C LEU A 70 12.07 -16.58 -8.80
N PRO A 71 11.23 -15.72 -8.22
CA PRO A 71 11.57 -15.02 -6.98
C PRO A 71 11.92 -16.00 -5.87
N ASN A 72 12.80 -15.60 -4.98
CA ASN A 72 13.04 -16.35 -3.75
C ASN A 72 11.92 -16.01 -2.76
N PHE A 73 11.16 -17.00 -2.34
CA PHE A 73 10.15 -16.89 -1.29
C PHE A 73 10.72 -17.55 -0.03
N PRO A 74 11.33 -16.78 0.89
CA PRO A 74 11.90 -17.34 2.11
C PRO A 74 10.81 -17.92 3.01
N GLU A 75 11.07 -19.10 3.60
CA GLU A 75 10.10 -19.81 4.46
C GLU A 75 9.78 -19.06 5.77
N ASN A 76 10.71 -18.25 6.26
CA ASN A 76 10.59 -17.54 7.54
C ASN A 76 10.03 -16.13 7.44
N GLY A 77 9.73 -15.65 6.25
CA GLY A 77 9.29 -14.28 5.98
C GLY A 77 10.27 -13.53 5.08
N ARG A 78 9.89 -12.35 4.62
CA ARG A 78 10.64 -11.58 3.62
C ARG A 78 11.83 -10.79 4.21
N LEU A 79 11.75 -10.45 5.50
CA LEU A 79 12.80 -9.70 6.20
C LEU A 79 13.93 -10.61 6.75
N GLY A 80 13.83 -11.93 6.57
CA GLY A 80 14.83 -12.89 7.02
C GLY A 80 14.47 -13.54 8.35
N GLU A 81 15.48 -13.89 9.17
CA GLU A 81 15.29 -14.57 10.44
C GLU A 81 14.83 -13.57 11.52
N PRO A 82 13.62 -13.73 12.09
CA PRO A 82 13.13 -12.83 13.13
C PRO A 82 13.77 -13.11 14.50
N ASP A 83 13.84 -12.09 15.35
CA ASP A 83 14.29 -12.22 16.73
C ASP A 83 13.23 -12.89 17.62
N LEU A 84 11.95 -12.65 17.32
CA LEU A 84 10.82 -13.26 18.02
C LEU A 84 9.71 -13.60 17.04
N VAL A 85 9.18 -14.82 17.16
CA VAL A 85 8.00 -15.28 16.43
C VAL A 85 6.85 -15.47 17.40
N ILE A 86 5.74 -14.78 17.16
CA ILE A 86 4.48 -14.95 17.91
C ILE A 86 3.51 -15.72 17.01
N THR A 87 2.97 -16.80 17.50
CA THR A 87 2.05 -17.67 16.75
C THR A 87 0.66 -17.67 17.40
N LEU A 88 -0.35 -18.07 16.64
CA LEU A 88 -1.65 -18.41 17.20
C LEU A 88 -1.47 -19.50 18.28
N PRO A 89 -2.26 -19.48 19.38
CA PRO A 89 -2.17 -20.50 20.44
C PRO A 89 -2.40 -21.93 19.90
N GLU A 90 -3.32 -22.07 18.98
CA GLU A 90 -3.62 -23.29 18.21
C GLU A 90 -3.93 -22.89 16.75
N PRO A 91 -3.75 -23.76 15.77
CA PRO A 91 -4.17 -23.49 14.41
C PRO A 91 -5.68 -23.24 14.35
N TYR A 92 -6.08 -22.16 13.67
CA TYR A 92 -7.48 -21.84 13.44
C TYR A 92 -8.06 -22.74 12.36
N VAL A 93 -9.26 -23.27 12.58
CA VAL A 93 -9.96 -24.13 11.63
C VAL A 93 -11.21 -23.41 11.11
N HIS A 94 -11.15 -23.00 9.82
CA HIS A 94 -12.32 -22.52 9.08
C HIS A 94 -13.18 -23.70 8.67
N ALA A 95 -14.45 -23.73 9.06
CA ALA A 95 -15.33 -24.89 8.90
C ALA A 95 -15.66 -25.28 7.46
N GLY A 96 -15.38 -24.42 6.48
CA GLY A 96 -15.69 -24.66 5.08
C GLY A 96 -17.17 -24.60 4.73
N ASP A 97 -17.94 -23.84 5.49
CA ASP A 97 -19.39 -23.70 5.36
C ASP A 97 -19.82 -22.45 4.57
N MET A 98 -18.90 -21.83 3.86
CA MET A 98 -19.11 -20.57 3.11
C MET A 98 -19.39 -19.35 4.02
N THR A 99 -19.02 -19.41 5.30
CA THR A 99 -19.14 -18.27 6.20
C THR A 99 -17.94 -17.36 6.06
N GLU A 100 -18.17 -16.07 6.09
CA GLU A 100 -17.13 -15.03 6.25
C GLU A 100 -16.91 -14.82 7.75
N GLU A 101 -15.65 -14.80 8.17
CA GLU A 101 -15.32 -14.76 9.59
C GLU A 101 -14.29 -13.68 9.91
N TYR A 102 -14.52 -12.97 11.01
CA TYR A 102 -13.57 -12.02 11.59
C TYR A 102 -13.25 -12.48 13.00
N TYR A 103 -12.00 -12.86 13.22
CA TYR A 103 -11.56 -13.42 14.49
C TYR A 103 -10.43 -12.61 15.12
N VAL A 104 -10.54 -12.33 16.41
CA VAL A 104 -9.53 -11.63 17.20
C VAL A 104 -8.83 -12.62 18.12
N PHE A 105 -7.50 -12.67 18.02
CA PHE A 105 -6.64 -13.46 18.89
C PHE A 105 -5.88 -12.53 19.83
N VAL A 106 -5.87 -12.85 21.12
CA VAL A 106 -5.12 -12.13 22.15
C VAL A 106 -3.81 -12.87 22.37
N LEU A 107 -2.71 -12.29 21.94
CA LEU A 107 -1.41 -12.97 21.88
C LEU A 107 -0.43 -12.38 22.88
N GLU A 108 0.17 -13.24 23.70
CA GLU A 108 1.25 -12.84 24.60
C GLU A 108 2.55 -12.60 23.82
N THR A 109 3.27 -11.54 24.18
CA THR A 109 4.60 -11.30 23.62
C THR A 109 5.67 -12.24 24.19
N GLY A 110 5.46 -12.71 25.42
CA GLY A 110 6.44 -13.52 26.17
C GLY A 110 7.69 -12.76 26.60
N LEU A 111 7.74 -11.45 26.42
CA LEU A 111 8.87 -10.62 26.80
C LEU A 111 8.91 -10.39 28.32
N GLU A 112 10.11 -10.46 28.89
CA GLU A 112 10.37 -10.19 30.31
C GLU A 112 10.83 -8.75 30.56
N VAL A 113 11.31 -8.07 29.52
CA VAL A 113 11.80 -6.69 29.57
C VAL A 113 11.24 -5.90 28.41
N GLU A 114 11.20 -4.58 28.60
CA GLU A 114 10.88 -3.65 27.54
C GLU A 114 11.86 -3.84 26.36
N THR A 115 11.32 -3.98 25.15
CA THR A 115 12.05 -4.33 23.95
C THR A 115 11.71 -3.36 22.83
N GLU A 116 12.73 -2.85 22.19
CA GLU A 116 12.61 -1.95 21.04
C GLU A 116 12.60 -2.76 19.74
N ILE A 117 11.62 -2.51 18.88
CA ILE A 117 11.44 -3.19 17.59
C ILE A 117 11.58 -2.20 16.44
N HIS A 118 12.27 -2.62 15.39
CA HIS A 118 12.43 -1.82 14.18
C HIS A 118 11.62 -2.33 13.01
N ALA A 119 11.11 -3.57 13.06
CA ALA A 119 10.24 -4.09 12.00
C ALA A 119 9.27 -5.15 12.53
N ILE A 120 8.13 -5.26 11.85
CA ILE A 120 7.07 -6.24 12.09
C ILE A 120 6.67 -6.85 10.75
N GLU A 121 6.47 -8.15 10.72
CA GLU A 121 5.94 -8.84 9.55
C GLU A 121 4.83 -9.80 9.94
N ILE A 122 3.66 -9.68 9.31
CA ILE A 122 2.54 -10.61 9.44
C ILE A 122 2.68 -11.65 8.32
N CYS A 123 2.78 -12.91 8.70
CA CYS A 123 2.93 -14.05 7.79
C CYS A 123 1.70 -14.96 7.89
N PRO A 124 0.73 -14.86 6.98
CA PRO A 124 -0.40 -15.77 6.92
C PRO A 124 0.06 -17.23 6.78
N GLY A 125 -0.51 -18.12 7.58
CA GLY A 125 -0.29 -19.56 7.45
C GLY A 125 -1.02 -20.13 6.23
N ASN A 126 -2.17 -19.54 5.90
CA ASN A 126 -2.97 -19.91 4.75
C ASN A 126 -3.48 -18.68 3.98
N SER A 127 -2.68 -18.21 3.03
CA SER A 127 -3.01 -17.04 2.20
C SER A 127 -4.20 -17.26 1.25
N SER A 128 -4.76 -18.48 1.17
CA SER A 128 -5.96 -18.75 0.37
C SER A 128 -7.24 -18.32 1.06
N ILE A 129 -7.24 -18.23 2.38
CA ILE A 129 -8.41 -17.83 3.18
C ILE A 129 -8.18 -16.55 4.00
N VAL A 130 -6.94 -16.17 4.31
CA VAL A 130 -6.64 -14.92 5.00
C VAL A 130 -6.70 -13.77 4.00
N HIS A 131 -7.75 -12.94 4.10
CA HIS A 131 -7.96 -11.79 3.23
C HIS A 131 -7.16 -10.58 3.70
N HIS A 132 -7.31 -10.20 4.98
CA HIS A 132 -6.49 -9.18 5.62
C HIS A 132 -6.34 -9.44 7.12
N ALA A 133 -5.40 -8.76 7.73
CA ALA A 133 -5.18 -8.79 9.16
C ALA A 133 -4.86 -7.39 9.71
N LEU A 134 -5.31 -7.13 10.92
CA LEU A 134 -4.95 -5.96 11.71
C LEU A 134 -4.21 -6.41 12.97
N LEU A 135 -3.07 -5.79 13.26
CA LEU A 135 -2.27 -6.07 14.43
C LEU A 135 -2.20 -4.83 15.32
N GLY A 136 -2.91 -4.87 16.44
CA GLY A 136 -2.82 -3.85 17.47
C GLY A 136 -2.02 -4.32 18.67
N TYR A 137 -1.55 -3.36 19.44
CA TYR A 137 -0.81 -3.61 20.65
C TYR A 137 -1.40 -2.81 21.81
N THR A 138 -1.48 -3.41 23.00
CA THR A 138 -1.91 -2.72 24.22
C THR A 138 -1.12 -3.20 25.44
N GLU A 139 -0.86 -2.27 26.36
CA GLU A 139 -0.33 -2.52 27.71
C GLU A 139 -1.35 -2.17 28.78
N ASN A 140 -2.53 -1.70 28.40
CA ASN A 140 -3.57 -1.33 29.33
C ASN A 140 -4.14 -2.58 30.01
N LEU A 141 -3.92 -2.70 31.32
CA LEU A 141 -4.28 -3.89 32.10
C LEU A 141 -5.80 -4.14 32.17
N GLU A 142 -6.61 -3.08 32.12
CA GLU A 142 -8.06 -3.22 32.11
C GLU A 142 -8.53 -3.79 30.77
N SER A 143 -7.99 -3.26 29.69
CA SER A 143 -8.23 -3.76 28.32
C SER A 143 -7.80 -5.21 28.17
N ILE A 144 -6.58 -5.55 28.61
CA ILE A 144 -6.06 -6.91 28.59
C ILE A 144 -7.00 -7.85 29.36
N SER A 145 -7.35 -7.50 30.59
CA SER A 145 -8.24 -8.34 31.44
C SER A 145 -9.62 -8.56 30.81
N MET A 146 -10.14 -7.55 30.13
CA MET A 146 -11.42 -7.63 29.43
C MET A 146 -11.35 -8.55 28.21
N LEU A 147 -10.29 -8.40 27.42
CA LEU A 147 -10.07 -9.18 26.20
C LEU A 147 -9.79 -10.66 26.51
N GLU A 148 -8.92 -10.92 27.49
CA GLU A 148 -8.65 -12.29 27.96
C GLU A 148 -9.89 -12.97 28.57
N ALA A 149 -10.71 -12.21 29.31
CA ALA A 149 -11.97 -12.74 29.86
C ALA A 149 -12.99 -13.05 28.74
N ARG A 150 -12.88 -12.43 27.59
CA ARG A 150 -13.70 -12.74 26.42
C ARG A 150 -13.18 -13.98 25.71
N ASP A 151 -11.88 -14.05 25.48
CA ASP A 151 -11.22 -15.21 24.87
C ASP A 151 -11.51 -16.50 25.64
N LEU A 152 -11.45 -16.47 26.96
CA LEU A 152 -11.81 -17.59 27.87
C LEU A 152 -13.27 -18.06 27.77
N LYS A 153 -14.17 -17.29 27.15
CA LYS A 153 -15.57 -17.68 26.96
C LYS A 153 -15.84 -18.33 25.61
N SER A 154 -14.88 -18.22 24.70
CA SER A 154 -14.91 -18.93 23.42
C SER A 154 -14.55 -20.40 23.66
N ASP A 155 -15.20 -21.33 22.96
CA ASP A 155 -14.83 -22.74 22.97
C ASP A 155 -13.56 -23.00 22.14
N ASP A 156 -13.25 -22.09 21.20
CA ASP A 156 -12.06 -22.09 20.35
C ASP A 156 -11.13 -20.91 20.70
N PRO A 157 -9.83 -20.99 20.39
CA PRO A 157 -8.89 -19.87 20.58
C PRO A 157 -9.34 -18.63 19.80
N GLY A 158 -9.32 -17.48 20.46
CA GLY A 158 -9.83 -16.24 19.91
C GLY A 158 -11.34 -16.10 20.03
N PHE A 159 -11.88 -15.05 19.48
CA PHE A 159 -13.31 -14.75 19.50
C PHE A 159 -13.73 -13.98 18.24
N SER A 160 -14.98 -14.19 17.82
CA SER A 160 -15.53 -13.43 16.70
C SER A 160 -15.64 -11.95 17.05
N SER A 161 -15.12 -11.07 16.18
CA SER A 161 -15.26 -9.62 16.33
C SER A 161 -16.72 -9.15 16.14
N TRP A 162 -17.57 -10.00 15.55
CA TRP A 162 -18.98 -9.73 15.34
C TRP A 162 -19.89 -10.12 16.51
N ASP A 163 -19.35 -10.78 17.53
CA ASP A 163 -20.13 -11.15 18.70
C ASP A 163 -20.43 -9.93 19.57
N THR A 164 -21.53 -9.25 19.22
CA THR A 164 -22.05 -8.07 19.94
C THR A 164 -22.80 -8.43 21.24
N ALA A 165 -22.99 -9.72 21.55
CA ALA A 165 -23.79 -10.17 22.69
C ALA A 165 -23.25 -9.68 24.06
N PHE A 166 -21.99 -9.26 24.11
CA PHE A 166 -21.34 -8.81 25.32
C PHE A 166 -21.02 -7.31 25.37
N GLY A 167 -21.43 -6.52 24.38
CA GLY A 167 -21.12 -5.09 24.35
C GLY A 167 -19.60 -4.83 24.37
N THR A 168 -18.83 -5.78 23.86
CA THR A 168 -17.38 -5.73 23.90
C THR A 168 -16.86 -4.87 22.80
N PRO A 169 -15.88 -4.00 23.08
CA PRO A 169 -15.22 -3.21 22.05
C PRO A 169 -14.55 -4.13 21.02
N GLY A 170 -14.68 -3.79 19.77
CA GLY A 170 -13.83 -4.34 18.72
C GLY A 170 -12.38 -3.93 18.93
N PHE A 171 -11.50 -4.47 18.11
CA PHE A 171 -10.08 -4.19 18.09
C PHE A 171 -9.72 -2.67 18.06
N LEU A 172 -10.53 -1.86 17.38
CA LEU A 172 -10.34 -0.41 17.24
C LEU A 172 -11.23 0.43 18.18
N ASP A 173 -11.85 -0.18 19.18
CA ASP A 173 -12.68 0.55 20.15
C ASP A 173 -11.79 1.40 21.05
N GLU A 174 -12.20 2.64 21.31
CA GLU A 174 -11.51 3.57 22.21
C GLU A 174 -11.24 2.98 23.60
N ARG A 175 -12.10 2.06 24.05
CA ARG A 175 -11.99 1.39 25.35
C ARG A 175 -10.86 0.37 25.42
N THR A 176 -10.31 -0.09 24.28
CA THR A 176 -9.19 -1.05 24.29
C THR A 176 -7.85 -0.38 24.44
N GLU A 177 -7.76 0.94 24.24
CA GLU A 177 -6.49 1.67 24.24
C GLU A 177 -5.38 0.93 23.45
N SER A 178 -5.78 0.33 22.35
CA SER A 178 -4.85 -0.38 21.46
C SER A 178 -4.42 0.53 20.32
N TYR A 179 -3.17 0.36 19.92
CA TYR A 179 -2.57 1.11 18.81
C TYR A 179 -2.29 0.16 17.67
N LEU A 180 -2.64 0.55 16.43
CA LEU A 180 -2.32 -0.23 15.25
C LEU A 180 -0.79 -0.23 15.03
N HIS A 181 -0.19 -1.42 15.07
CA HIS A 181 1.24 -1.61 14.83
C HIS A 181 1.53 -2.02 13.38
N CYS A 182 0.70 -2.89 12.81
CA CYS A 182 0.86 -3.40 11.46
C CYS A 182 -0.50 -3.84 10.92
N ASN A 183 -0.64 -3.83 9.61
CA ASN A 183 -1.74 -4.49 8.92
C ASN A 183 -1.20 -5.36 7.78
N TYR A 184 -1.98 -6.35 7.40
CA TYR A 184 -1.70 -7.22 6.27
C TYR A 184 -2.85 -7.14 5.26
N ALA A 185 -2.48 -7.02 4.00
CA ALA A 185 -3.32 -7.34 2.85
C ALA A 185 -2.42 -8.11 1.86
N PRO A 186 -2.98 -8.87 0.89
CA PRO A 186 -2.17 -9.60 -0.08
C PRO A 186 -1.12 -8.70 -0.76
N GLY A 187 0.16 -9.06 -0.59
CA GLY A 187 1.30 -8.28 -1.06
C GLY A 187 1.79 -7.19 -0.11
N GLN A 188 1.15 -6.96 1.02
CA GLN A 188 1.57 -6.09 2.12
C GLN A 188 1.79 -6.93 3.40
N GLY A 189 1.97 -6.29 4.56
CA GLY A 189 2.11 -7.00 5.83
C GLY A 189 3.48 -6.89 6.46
N ILE A 190 4.29 -5.96 5.96
CA ILE A 190 5.57 -5.59 6.55
C ILE A 190 5.50 -4.11 6.91
N VAL A 191 5.92 -3.81 8.13
CA VAL A 191 6.26 -2.46 8.59
C VAL A 191 7.72 -2.50 8.99
N GLU A 192 8.53 -1.66 8.36
CA GLU A 192 9.93 -1.47 8.67
C GLU A 192 10.20 0.01 8.88
N TYR A 193 10.88 0.34 9.97
CA TYR A 193 11.16 1.71 10.34
C TYR A 193 12.59 2.12 9.97
N PRO A 194 12.81 3.41 9.66
CA PRO A 194 14.16 3.94 9.43
C PRO A 194 15.07 3.76 10.66
N ALA A 195 16.36 3.74 10.44
CA ALA A 195 17.36 3.59 11.50
C ALA A 195 17.15 4.58 12.67
N GLY A 196 17.06 4.07 13.87
CA GLY A 196 16.83 4.85 15.10
C GLY A 196 15.37 5.27 15.33
N ILE A 197 14.44 4.79 14.52
CA ILE A 197 13.00 4.92 14.69
C ILE A 197 12.40 3.53 14.88
N GLY A 198 11.36 3.40 15.68
CA GLY A 198 10.69 2.13 15.90
C GLY A 198 9.62 2.22 16.98
N GLN A 199 9.21 1.08 17.46
CA GLN A 199 8.21 0.95 18.52
C GLN A 199 8.81 0.25 19.72
N THR A 200 8.25 0.49 20.90
CA THR A 200 8.62 -0.19 22.13
C THR A 200 7.45 -1.06 22.59
N ILE A 201 7.74 -2.29 22.94
CA ILE A 201 6.81 -3.24 23.51
C ILE A 201 7.29 -3.70 24.88
N GLY A 202 6.42 -3.64 25.86
CA GLY A 202 6.75 -3.93 27.24
C GLY A 202 6.40 -5.35 27.70
N PRO A 203 6.91 -5.75 28.87
CA PRO A 203 6.57 -7.02 29.48
C PRO A 203 5.09 -7.02 29.90
N GLY A 204 4.39 -8.09 29.53
CA GLY A 204 2.96 -8.24 29.84
C GLY A 204 2.02 -7.56 28.86
N GLY A 205 2.52 -6.84 27.86
CA GLY A 205 1.72 -6.33 26.76
C GLY A 205 1.10 -7.45 25.90
N ARG A 206 0.05 -7.14 25.18
CA ARG A 206 -0.66 -8.08 24.32
C ARG A 206 -0.73 -7.55 22.90
N TYR A 207 -0.49 -8.42 21.95
CA TYR A 207 -0.92 -8.21 20.59
C TYR A 207 -2.36 -8.67 20.40
N LEU A 208 -3.12 -7.88 19.65
CA LEU A 208 -4.46 -8.17 19.20
C LEU A 208 -4.38 -8.41 17.71
N LEU A 209 -4.47 -9.65 17.28
CA LEU A 209 -4.45 -10.00 15.87
C LEU A 209 -5.88 -10.27 15.41
N GLU A 210 -6.46 -9.34 14.65
CA GLU A 210 -7.72 -9.58 13.96
C GLU A 210 -7.44 -10.14 12.58
N LEU A 211 -8.02 -11.29 12.26
CA LEU A 211 -7.92 -11.96 10.97
C LEU A 211 -9.29 -12.00 10.31
N HIS A 212 -9.35 -11.54 9.07
CA HIS A 212 -10.50 -11.69 8.20
C HIS A 212 -10.31 -12.90 7.30
N TYR A 213 -11.15 -13.91 7.49
CA TYR A 213 -11.19 -15.10 6.66
C TYR A 213 -12.32 -15.02 5.64
N ILE A 214 -11.99 -15.23 4.36
CA ILE A 214 -12.99 -15.25 3.30
C ILE A 214 -13.76 -16.60 3.30
N PRO A 215 -15.00 -16.61 2.74
CA PRO A 215 -15.77 -17.85 2.59
C PRO A 215 -14.99 -18.95 1.87
N SER A 216 -14.95 -20.14 2.43
CA SER A 216 -14.37 -21.33 1.83
C SER A 216 -15.42 -22.45 1.71
N PRO A 217 -15.44 -23.21 0.61
CA PRO A 217 -16.34 -24.37 0.46
C PRO A 217 -15.80 -25.66 1.09
N ILE A 218 -14.58 -25.62 1.64
CA ILE A 218 -13.90 -26.76 2.28
C ILE A 218 -13.29 -26.31 3.59
N GLU A 219 -13.13 -27.27 4.51
CA GLU A 219 -12.38 -27.02 5.74
C GLU A 219 -10.94 -26.60 5.41
N GLU A 220 -10.50 -25.51 6.01
CA GLU A 220 -9.18 -24.93 5.83
C GLU A 220 -8.56 -24.65 7.19
N VAL A 221 -7.24 -24.71 7.27
CA VAL A 221 -6.50 -24.44 8.50
C VAL A 221 -5.55 -23.28 8.29
N ASP A 222 -5.51 -22.34 9.26
CA ASP A 222 -4.57 -21.24 9.29
C ASP A 222 -3.68 -21.28 10.54
N SER A 223 -2.42 -20.90 10.36
CA SER A 223 -1.41 -20.77 11.42
C SER A 223 -0.61 -19.49 11.21
N THR A 224 -1.33 -18.38 11.06
CA THR A 224 -0.72 -17.04 10.92
C THR A 224 0.25 -16.77 12.07
N LYS A 225 1.39 -16.19 11.73
CA LYS A 225 2.42 -15.78 12.69
C LYS A 225 2.81 -14.33 12.51
N ILE A 226 3.36 -13.74 13.57
CA ILE A 226 3.92 -12.41 13.60
C ILE A 226 5.41 -12.54 13.84
N ASN A 227 6.21 -12.02 12.96
CA ASN A 227 7.66 -11.91 13.11
C ASN A 227 7.99 -10.52 13.64
N LEU A 228 8.79 -10.45 14.69
CA LEU A 228 9.31 -9.21 15.27
C LEU A 228 10.83 -9.16 15.09
N PHE A 229 11.32 -7.99 14.71
CA PHE A 229 12.74 -7.71 14.52
C PHE A 229 13.15 -6.61 15.49
N PHE A 230 14.10 -6.94 16.37
CA PHE A 230 14.53 -6.04 17.42
C PHE A 230 15.49 -4.99 16.89
N ALA A 231 15.46 -3.80 17.46
CA ALA A 231 16.40 -2.76 17.11
C ALA A 231 17.82 -3.14 17.55
N GLU A 232 18.78 -3.10 16.62
CA GLU A 232 20.20 -3.39 16.95
C GLU A 232 20.86 -2.29 17.81
N GLU A 233 20.37 -1.04 17.63
CA GLU A 233 20.81 0.14 18.38
C GLU A 233 19.62 0.79 19.05
N PRO A 234 19.78 1.44 20.22
CA PRO A 234 18.68 2.10 20.90
C PRO A 234 17.94 3.10 20.01
N LEU A 235 16.62 3.07 20.06
CA LEU A 235 15.79 3.99 19.33
C LEU A 235 16.01 5.44 19.80
N ARG A 236 16.02 6.36 18.87
CA ARG A 236 16.09 7.80 19.12
C ARG A 236 14.73 8.43 19.18
N ARG A 237 13.76 7.85 18.46
CA ARG A 237 12.37 8.30 18.37
C ARG A 237 11.44 7.10 18.31
N HIS A 238 10.32 7.23 19.03
CA HIS A 238 9.29 6.21 19.08
C HIS A 238 8.13 6.61 18.19
N VAL A 239 7.63 5.66 17.39
CA VAL A 239 6.49 5.85 16.53
C VAL A 239 5.24 6.07 17.38
N GLN A 240 4.50 7.08 17.03
CA GLN A 240 3.22 7.45 17.62
C GLN A 240 2.09 7.29 16.60
N ASN A 241 0.88 7.13 17.09
CA ASN A 241 -0.30 6.96 16.24
C ASN A 241 -1.27 8.11 16.47
N ILE A 242 -1.84 8.62 15.39
CA ILE A 242 -2.96 9.55 15.39
C ILE A 242 -4.11 8.88 14.65
N LYS A 243 -5.33 9.03 15.16
CA LYS A 243 -6.56 8.64 14.46
C LYS A 243 -7.56 9.79 14.43
N LEU A 244 -8.22 9.97 13.30
CA LEU A 244 -9.44 10.73 13.18
C LEU A 244 -10.60 9.76 13.04
N ASP A 245 -11.56 9.85 13.93
CA ASP A 245 -12.77 9.04 13.94
C ASP A 245 -14.02 9.93 14.06
N VAL A 246 -15.14 9.34 14.33
CA VAL A 246 -16.43 10.05 14.43
C VAL A 246 -16.47 11.16 15.48
N SER A 247 -15.55 11.16 16.48
CA SER A 247 -15.45 12.22 17.48
C SER A 247 -14.87 13.52 16.93
N HIS A 248 -14.17 13.46 15.80
CA HIS A 248 -13.56 14.59 15.09
C HIS A 248 -14.47 15.22 14.06
N LEU A 249 -15.66 14.64 13.83
CA LEU A 249 -16.61 15.14 12.83
C LEU A 249 -17.30 16.42 13.30
N HIS A 250 -17.54 17.31 12.35
CA HIS A 250 -18.30 18.53 12.58
C HIS A 250 -19.80 18.25 12.81
N GLU A 251 -20.27 17.07 12.43
CA GLU A 251 -21.65 16.65 12.49
C GLU A 251 -21.79 15.19 12.94
N ARG A 252 -23.00 14.82 13.37
CA ARG A 252 -23.25 13.46 13.82
C ARG A 252 -23.14 12.46 12.66
N PHE A 253 -22.40 11.40 12.85
CA PHE A 253 -22.24 10.32 11.86
C PHE A 253 -23.52 9.48 11.73
N ILE A 254 -24.37 9.86 10.79
CA ILE A 254 -25.58 9.15 10.39
C ILE A 254 -25.74 9.29 8.89
N ILE A 255 -25.88 8.17 8.19
CA ILE A 255 -26.04 8.08 6.75
C ILE A 255 -27.50 7.71 6.45
N PRO A 256 -28.37 8.68 6.06
CA PRO A 256 -29.77 8.41 5.81
C PRO A 256 -29.97 7.47 4.60
N ALA A 257 -31.06 6.72 4.63
CA ALA A 257 -31.43 5.86 3.51
C ALA A 257 -31.68 6.66 2.23
N ASN A 258 -31.17 6.18 1.11
CA ASN A 258 -31.27 6.77 -0.24
C ASN A 258 -30.58 8.15 -0.40
N GLU A 259 -29.59 8.45 0.42
CA GLU A 259 -28.82 9.68 0.31
C GLU A 259 -27.34 9.38 0.07
N VAL A 260 -26.65 10.33 -0.60
CA VAL A 260 -25.21 10.45 -0.64
C VAL A 260 -24.85 11.55 0.33
N VAL A 261 -23.95 11.26 1.28
CA VAL A 261 -23.53 12.21 2.30
C VAL A 261 -22.02 12.30 2.39
N THR A 262 -21.53 13.49 2.72
CA THR A 262 -20.10 13.72 2.93
C THR A 262 -19.89 14.21 4.34
N PHE A 263 -18.98 13.58 5.07
CA PHE A 263 -18.56 13.98 6.40
C PHE A 263 -17.21 14.65 6.34
N HIS A 264 -17.00 15.61 7.22
CA HIS A 264 -15.77 16.36 7.32
C HIS A 264 -15.29 16.39 8.79
N GLY A 265 -14.15 15.75 9.03
CA GLY A 265 -13.47 15.78 10.31
C GLY A 265 -12.21 16.63 10.25
N THR A 266 -11.81 17.16 11.39
CA THR A 266 -10.59 17.98 11.51
C THR A 266 -9.79 17.61 12.74
N LEU A 267 -8.46 17.78 12.63
CA LEU A 267 -7.51 17.59 13.72
C LEU A 267 -6.41 18.66 13.66
N ASP A 268 -6.26 19.42 14.73
CA ASP A 268 -5.21 20.42 14.85
C ASP A 268 -3.87 19.77 15.23
N ILE A 269 -2.81 20.18 14.56
CA ILE A 269 -1.45 19.72 14.83
C ILE A 269 -0.75 20.75 15.74
N GLU A 270 -0.56 20.35 17.00
CA GLU A 270 0.01 21.24 18.02
C GLU A 270 1.54 21.35 17.96
N ASN A 271 2.22 20.28 17.52
CA ASN A 271 3.68 20.22 17.41
C ASN A 271 4.07 19.82 16.00
N ASP A 272 5.29 20.18 15.57
CA ASP A 272 5.83 19.69 14.31
C ASP A 272 5.95 18.15 14.33
N ILE A 273 5.39 17.48 13.34
CA ILE A 273 5.43 16.02 13.21
C ILE A 273 5.94 15.59 11.84
N SER A 274 6.51 14.40 11.80
CA SER A 274 6.93 13.73 10.56
C SER A 274 6.08 12.49 10.36
N LEU A 275 5.15 12.54 9.39
CA LEU A 275 4.30 11.41 9.04
C LEU A 275 5.08 10.34 8.29
N MET A 276 4.81 9.09 8.59
CA MET A 276 5.36 7.90 7.94
C MET A 276 4.39 7.32 6.94
N ASN A 277 3.14 7.15 7.35
CA ASN A 277 2.08 6.55 6.54
C ASN A 277 0.72 7.12 6.88
N VAL A 278 -0.24 6.76 6.03
CA VAL A 278 -1.66 7.04 6.21
C VAL A 278 -2.47 5.79 5.88
N ASN A 279 -3.59 5.62 6.58
CA ASN A 279 -4.55 4.56 6.34
C ASN A 279 -5.96 5.14 6.44
N ALA A 280 -6.77 4.91 5.41
CA ALA A 280 -8.18 5.28 5.37
C ALA A 280 -9.05 4.03 5.47
N HIS A 281 -10.11 4.09 6.26
CA HIS A 281 -11.03 2.96 6.45
C HIS A 281 -12.50 3.41 6.49
N MET A 282 -13.31 2.73 5.71
CA MET A 282 -14.77 2.76 5.71
C MET A 282 -15.30 1.42 5.19
N HIS A 283 -16.61 1.20 5.28
CA HIS A 283 -17.21 -0.06 4.84
C HIS A 283 -17.83 0.04 3.43
N LEU A 284 -18.93 -0.69 3.22
CA LEU A 284 -19.53 -0.92 1.90
C LEU A 284 -20.28 0.29 1.31
N LEU A 285 -20.65 1.27 2.13
CA LEU A 285 -21.26 2.52 1.64
C LEU A 285 -20.20 3.55 1.25
N GLY A 286 -18.93 3.31 1.57
CA GLY A 286 -17.83 4.20 1.25
C GLY A 286 -17.73 4.47 -0.25
N GLN A 287 -17.44 5.71 -0.63
CA GLN A 287 -17.28 6.15 -2.00
C GLN A 287 -15.96 6.85 -2.25
N SER A 288 -15.52 7.74 -1.37
CA SER A 288 -14.26 8.47 -1.56
C SER A 288 -13.68 9.02 -0.27
N TRP A 289 -12.36 9.22 -0.27
CA TRP A 289 -11.61 9.96 0.73
C TRP A 289 -10.78 11.09 0.09
N GLU A 290 -10.71 12.22 0.77
CA GLU A 290 -9.75 13.28 0.50
C GLU A 290 -9.20 13.81 1.82
N VAL A 291 -7.87 13.76 1.99
CA VAL A 291 -7.20 14.18 3.22
C VAL A 291 -6.01 15.07 2.91
N TYR A 292 -5.94 16.21 3.57
CA TYR A 292 -4.86 17.19 3.45
C TYR A 292 -4.64 17.93 4.76
N ALA A 293 -3.46 18.49 4.94
CA ALA A 293 -3.17 19.44 5.99
C ALA A 293 -3.08 20.87 5.42
N VAL A 294 -3.63 21.83 6.12
CA VAL A 294 -3.60 23.24 5.71
C VAL A 294 -3.32 24.15 6.89
N LEU A 295 -2.54 25.20 6.67
CA LEU A 295 -2.43 26.28 7.62
C LEU A 295 -3.66 27.18 7.48
N ASP A 296 -4.61 27.01 8.38
CA ASP A 296 -5.89 27.73 8.35
C ASP A 296 -5.72 29.18 8.75
N ASN A 297 -5.05 29.94 7.88
CA ASN A 297 -4.91 31.37 8.03
C ASN A 297 -5.29 32.10 6.74
N TRP A 298 -5.92 33.26 6.89
CA TRP A 298 -6.42 34.07 5.77
C TRP A 298 -5.30 34.75 4.93
N TRP A 299 -4.03 34.66 5.34
CA TRP A 299 -2.89 35.23 4.65
C TRP A 299 -2.24 34.31 3.62
N SER A 300 -2.40 33.02 3.76
CA SER A 300 -1.78 32.03 2.89
C SER A 300 -2.78 30.91 2.51
N PRO A 301 -3.80 31.25 1.69
CA PRO A 301 -4.87 30.31 1.36
C PRO A 301 -4.42 29.12 0.49
N ASN A 302 -3.14 29.01 0.13
CA ASN A 302 -2.60 27.99 -0.77
C ASN A 302 -1.52 27.11 -0.11
N ASP A 303 -1.36 27.17 1.20
CA ASP A 303 -0.35 26.35 1.90
C ASP A 303 -0.99 25.02 2.33
N THR A 304 -1.27 24.19 1.35
CA THR A 304 -1.90 22.87 1.54
C THR A 304 -0.88 21.78 1.28
N ILE A 305 -0.80 20.83 2.22
CA ILE A 305 0.02 19.64 2.13
C ILE A 305 -0.93 18.46 1.83
N PRO A 306 -0.95 17.90 0.61
CA PRO A 306 -1.78 16.75 0.27
C PRO A 306 -1.29 15.50 1.02
N LEU A 307 -2.22 14.76 1.62
CA LEU A 307 -1.92 13.50 2.31
C LEU A 307 -2.35 12.31 1.48
N ILE A 308 -3.65 12.16 1.20
CA ILE A 308 -4.17 11.10 0.34
C ILE A 308 -5.50 11.51 -0.28
N SER A 309 -5.73 11.10 -1.53
CA SER A 309 -7.03 11.09 -2.19
C SER A 309 -7.33 9.69 -2.69
N ILE A 310 -8.51 9.17 -2.36
CA ILE A 310 -9.05 7.91 -2.87
C ILE A 310 -10.38 8.25 -3.52
N PRO A 311 -10.40 8.51 -4.86
CA PRO A 311 -11.61 8.95 -5.55
C PRO A 311 -12.66 7.86 -5.70
N ASP A 312 -12.23 6.59 -5.78
CA ASP A 312 -13.07 5.41 -5.91
C ASP A 312 -12.69 4.41 -4.82
N TRP A 313 -13.44 4.41 -3.72
CA TRP A 313 -13.23 3.48 -2.62
C TRP A 313 -13.63 2.06 -3.01
N ASP A 314 -12.75 1.10 -2.75
CA ASP A 314 -13.06 -0.33 -2.83
C ASP A 314 -12.79 -0.97 -1.46
N PHE A 315 -13.84 -1.49 -0.84
CA PHE A 315 -13.76 -2.16 0.47
C PHE A 315 -12.77 -3.33 0.48
N ASN A 316 -12.51 -3.97 -0.67
CA ASN A 316 -11.57 -5.08 -0.77
C ASN A 316 -10.10 -4.64 -0.75
N TRP A 317 -9.81 -3.35 -0.94
CA TRP A 317 -8.45 -2.82 -1.06
C TRP A 317 -8.16 -1.74 -0.02
N GLN A 318 -8.02 -2.16 1.22
CA GLN A 318 -7.74 -1.31 2.36
C GLN A 318 -6.25 -1.40 2.72
N GLY A 319 -5.46 -0.48 2.19
CA GLY A 319 -4.01 -0.48 2.36
C GLY A 319 -3.52 0.50 3.42
N ASN A 320 -2.32 0.23 3.93
CA ASN A 320 -1.48 1.23 4.56
C ASN A 320 -0.60 1.85 3.46
N TYR A 321 -0.54 3.17 3.41
CA TYR A 321 0.15 3.90 2.36
C TYR A 321 1.34 4.65 2.97
N ASP A 322 2.53 4.06 2.84
CA ASP A 322 3.77 4.65 3.32
C ASP A 322 4.23 5.74 2.36
N PHE A 323 4.61 6.90 2.90
CA PHE A 323 5.25 7.96 2.09
C PHE A 323 6.64 7.51 1.63
N ASN A 324 7.15 8.12 0.57
CA ASN A 324 8.51 7.81 0.08
C ASN A 324 9.60 8.25 1.05
N ALA A 325 9.34 9.34 1.78
CA ALA A 325 10.18 9.88 2.86
C ALA A 325 9.29 10.40 3.97
N LEU A 326 9.87 10.66 5.14
CA LEU A 326 9.14 11.29 6.23
C LEU A 326 8.54 12.62 5.76
N LYS A 327 7.24 12.81 6.00
CA LYS A 327 6.48 13.96 5.52
C LYS A 327 6.21 14.94 6.65
N HIS A 328 6.86 16.08 6.62
CA HIS A 328 6.72 17.12 7.65
C HIS A 328 5.34 17.78 7.60
N ILE A 329 4.67 17.84 8.74
CA ILE A 329 3.47 18.65 8.99
C ILE A 329 3.80 19.61 10.11
N PRO A 330 3.87 20.95 9.82
CA PRO A 330 4.22 21.94 10.83
C PRO A 330 3.14 22.13 11.89
N ALA A 331 3.54 22.54 13.08
CA ALA A 331 2.63 22.99 14.12
C ALA A 331 1.73 24.14 13.63
N GLY A 332 0.48 24.14 14.06
CA GLY A 332 -0.53 25.11 13.67
C GLY A 332 -1.27 24.77 12.38
N TYR A 333 -0.89 23.66 11.69
CA TYR A 333 -1.70 23.12 10.61
C TYR A 333 -2.89 22.35 11.16
N THR A 334 -4.00 22.33 10.40
CA THR A 334 -5.15 21.49 10.66
C THR A 334 -5.23 20.43 9.57
N ILE A 335 -5.34 19.17 9.96
CA ILE A 335 -5.64 18.06 9.03
C ILE A 335 -7.14 18.03 8.81
N HIS A 336 -7.54 18.06 7.54
CA HIS A 336 -8.91 17.89 7.08
C HIS A 336 -9.05 16.51 6.46
N ALA A 337 -10.02 15.75 6.94
CA ALA A 337 -10.36 14.43 6.39
C ALA A 337 -11.82 14.45 5.92
N ILE A 338 -12.03 14.24 4.64
CA ILE A 338 -13.33 14.34 3.97
C ILE A 338 -13.66 12.97 3.40
N ALA A 339 -14.79 12.40 3.82
CA ALA A 339 -15.26 11.09 3.39
C ALA A 339 -16.67 11.14 2.85
N THR A 340 -16.90 10.54 1.69
CA THR A 340 -18.22 10.47 1.05
C THR A 340 -18.74 9.05 1.06
N TYR A 341 -20.04 8.91 1.34
CA TYR A 341 -20.77 7.64 1.42
C TYR A 341 -22.00 7.68 0.53
N ASP A 342 -22.26 6.59 -0.20
CA ASP A 342 -23.46 6.41 -1.03
C ASP A 342 -24.35 5.32 -0.42
N ASN A 343 -25.41 5.73 0.29
CA ASN A 343 -26.45 4.84 0.83
C ASN A 343 -27.68 4.79 -0.09
N THR A 344 -27.48 4.92 -1.39
CA THR A 344 -28.60 4.82 -2.35
C THR A 344 -28.75 3.38 -2.86
N TRP A 345 -29.92 3.08 -3.43
CA TRP A 345 -30.17 1.83 -4.12
C TRP A 345 -29.28 1.62 -5.39
N ARG A 346 -28.56 2.64 -5.82
CA ARG A 346 -27.65 2.59 -6.98
C ARG A 346 -26.25 2.10 -6.60
N ASN A 347 -25.90 2.17 -5.33
CA ASN A 347 -24.67 1.58 -4.85
C ASN A 347 -24.81 0.05 -4.86
N PRO A 348 -24.08 -0.67 -5.73
CA PRO A 348 -24.17 -2.14 -5.80
C PRO A 348 -23.61 -2.82 -4.56
N GLY A 349 -22.76 -2.12 -3.77
CA GLY A 349 -22.20 -2.59 -2.51
C GLY A 349 -23.09 -2.34 -1.29
N ASN A 350 -24.27 -1.68 -1.45
CA ASN A 350 -25.14 -1.40 -0.31
C ASN A 350 -25.62 -2.70 0.36
N PRO A 351 -25.30 -2.92 1.65
CA PRO A 351 -25.66 -4.15 2.35
C PRO A 351 -27.17 -4.25 2.67
N HIS A 352 -27.94 -3.18 2.43
CA HIS A 352 -29.36 -3.11 2.75
C HIS A 352 -30.23 -2.95 1.50
N GLU A 353 -31.17 -3.87 1.26
CA GLU A 353 -32.16 -3.79 0.21
C GLU A 353 -33.59 -3.96 0.79
N PRO A 354 -34.41 -2.89 0.88
CA PRO A 354 -34.12 -1.52 0.48
C PRO A 354 -33.11 -0.83 1.42
N PRO A 355 -32.45 0.28 0.96
CA PRO A 355 -31.54 1.06 1.77
C PRO A 355 -32.13 1.46 3.13
N GLN A 356 -31.36 1.38 4.20
CA GLN A 356 -31.74 1.74 5.57
C GLN A 356 -30.80 2.84 6.08
N THR A 357 -31.26 3.60 7.08
CA THR A 357 -30.38 4.55 7.75
C THR A 357 -29.28 3.80 8.49
N VAL A 358 -28.02 4.14 8.23
CA VAL A 358 -26.84 3.52 8.82
C VAL A 358 -26.14 4.50 9.77
N ALA A 359 -25.56 3.97 10.84
CA ALA A 359 -24.75 4.70 11.80
C ALA A 359 -23.44 3.95 12.04
N TRP A 360 -22.60 4.52 12.90
CA TRP A 360 -21.33 3.92 13.26
C TRP A 360 -21.49 2.50 13.84
N GLY A 361 -20.64 1.59 13.41
CA GLY A 361 -20.55 0.24 13.94
C GLY A 361 -19.48 -0.60 13.26
N ASN A 362 -19.01 -1.64 13.95
CA ASN A 362 -17.91 -2.51 13.48
C ASN A 362 -18.34 -3.52 12.38
N SER A 363 -19.63 -3.81 12.27
CA SER A 363 -20.14 -4.72 11.24
C SER A 363 -20.11 -4.06 9.86
N THR A 364 -19.80 -4.81 8.82
CA THR A 364 -19.87 -4.37 7.42
C THR A 364 -21.26 -3.89 6.98
N GLN A 365 -22.32 -4.24 7.73
CA GLN A 365 -23.66 -3.70 7.54
C GLN A 365 -23.89 -2.32 8.19
N ALA A 366 -23.01 -1.92 9.10
CA ALA A 366 -22.89 -0.57 9.63
C ALA A 366 -21.81 0.18 8.86
N GLU A 367 -21.39 1.34 9.31
CA GLU A 367 -20.31 2.11 8.68
C GLU A 367 -19.29 2.64 9.68
N MET A 368 -18.08 2.86 9.18
CA MET A 368 -17.01 3.49 9.94
C MET A 368 -16.51 4.75 9.20
N TYR A 369 -16.08 5.71 9.98
CA TYR A 369 -15.25 6.83 9.55
C TYR A 369 -13.98 6.76 10.38
N LEU A 370 -12.89 6.29 9.77
CA LEU A 370 -11.61 6.16 10.45
C LEU A 370 -10.47 6.50 9.50
N PHE A 371 -9.62 7.41 9.94
CA PHE A 371 -8.37 7.74 9.28
C PHE A 371 -7.24 7.68 10.30
N SER A 372 -6.22 6.89 10.06
CA SER A 372 -5.10 6.73 10.97
C SER A 372 -3.77 7.08 10.30
N MET A 373 -2.81 7.50 11.12
CA MET A 373 -1.47 7.92 10.69
C MET A 373 -0.45 7.48 11.72
N GLN A 374 0.73 7.07 11.25
CA GLN A 374 1.91 6.90 12.10
C GLN A 374 2.87 8.07 11.89
N TYR A 375 3.45 8.54 12.96
CA TYR A 375 4.35 9.68 12.95
C TYR A 375 5.43 9.59 14.02
N VAL A 376 6.42 10.43 13.90
CA VAL A 376 7.41 10.76 14.95
C VAL A 376 7.46 12.26 15.13
N ASP A 377 7.95 12.71 16.27
CA ASP A 377 8.26 14.14 16.47
C ASP A 377 9.26 14.57 15.40
N TYR A 378 8.99 15.71 14.76
CA TYR A 378 9.83 16.22 13.69
C TYR A 378 11.22 16.64 14.16
N LEU A 379 12.20 16.30 13.35
CA LEU A 379 13.56 16.83 13.46
C LEU A 379 14.00 17.43 12.11
N PRO A 380 14.73 18.56 12.11
CA PRO A 380 15.22 19.14 10.87
C PRO A 380 16.04 18.14 10.02
N GLY A 381 15.63 17.96 8.77
CA GLY A 381 16.24 17.01 7.84
C GLY A 381 15.48 15.70 7.71
N ASP A 382 14.33 15.56 8.37
CA ASP A 382 13.48 14.37 8.27
C ASP A 382 12.98 14.13 6.84
N GLU A 383 12.79 15.20 6.08
CA GLU A 383 12.34 15.14 4.68
C GLU A 383 13.32 14.36 3.77
N ASP A 384 14.58 14.23 4.19
CA ASP A 384 15.62 13.47 3.49
C ASP A 384 15.68 12.00 3.93
N ILE A 385 14.93 11.61 4.98
CA ILE A 385 14.87 10.23 5.47
C ILE A 385 13.90 9.43 4.61
N ILE A 386 14.46 8.60 3.73
CA ILE A 386 13.70 7.66 2.91
C ILE A 386 13.17 6.53 3.80
N LEU A 387 11.88 6.28 3.73
CA LEU A 387 11.27 5.20 4.47
C LEU A 387 11.69 3.84 3.89
N PRO A 388 12.08 2.86 4.73
CA PRO A 388 12.32 1.51 4.28
C PRO A 388 11.04 0.94 3.68
N GLY A 389 11.14 0.03 2.76
CA GLY A 389 10.00 -0.60 2.17
C GLY A 389 10.39 -1.92 1.53
N ASN A 390 9.39 -2.66 1.15
CA ASN A 390 9.56 -3.88 0.41
C ASN A 390 10.27 -3.64 -0.93
N ASP A 391 11.59 -3.48 -0.89
CA ASP A 391 12.43 -3.47 -2.10
C ASP A 391 12.26 -4.78 -2.89
N ALA A 392 11.70 -5.83 -2.29
CA ALA A 392 11.37 -7.06 -2.99
C ALA A 392 10.31 -6.84 -4.10
N ASP A 393 9.32 -5.95 -3.88
CA ASP A 393 8.38 -5.56 -4.92
C ASP A 393 9.01 -4.53 -5.88
N ALA A 394 9.89 -3.67 -5.38
CA ALA A 394 10.66 -2.72 -6.19
C ALA A 394 11.76 -3.38 -7.04
N GLN A 395 12.37 -4.48 -6.58
CA GLN A 395 13.37 -5.22 -7.37
C GLN A 395 12.80 -5.84 -8.66
N PHE A 396 11.47 -6.07 -8.73
CA PHE A 396 10.83 -6.53 -9.95
C PHE A 396 10.49 -5.42 -10.96
N ILE A 397 10.43 -4.15 -10.50
CA ILE A 397 10.03 -3.02 -11.35
C ILE A 397 11.21 -2.13 -11.73
N PHE A 398 12.25 -2.06 -10.91
CA PHE A 398 13.38 -1.14 -11.11
C PHE A 398 14.72 -1.88 -11.08
N ASP A 399 15.09 -2.46 -12.19
CA ASP A 399 16.50 -2.65 -12.51
C ASP A 399 17.29 -1.34 -12.25
N GLU A 400 18.59 -1.43 -12.02
CA GLU A 400 19.49 -0.31 -11.69
C GLU A 400 19.35 0.94 -12.59
N ALA A 401 18.68 0.81 -13.75
CA ALA A 401 18.19 1.91 -14.58
C ALA A 401 16.98 1.49 -15.43
N ASN A 402 15.99 2.36 -15.54
CA ASN A 402 14.85 2.22 -16.43
C ASN A 402 14.87 3.30 -17.51
N LEU A 403 14.45 2.91 -18.72
CA LEU A 403 14.24 3.80 -19.84
C LEU A 403 12.75 3.84 -20.16
N PHE A 404 12.18 5.03 -20.22
CA PHE A 404 10.79 5.24 -20.61
C PHE A 404 10.67 6.46 -21.54
N SER A 405 9.76 6.41 -22.50
CA SER A 405 9.47 7.54 -23.36
C SER A 405 8.42 8.44 -22.70
N VAL A 406 8.70 9.72 -22.59
CA VAL A 406 7.78 10.74 -22.08
C VAL A 406 6.97 11.38 -23.22
N GLY A 407 7.27 11.01 -24.48
CA GLY A 407 6.60 11.50 -25.69
C GLY A 407 5.84 10.41 -26.44
N PRO A 408 5.11 10.76 -27.49
CA PRO A 408 4.40 9.77 -28.29
C PRO A 408 5.37 8.74 -28.89
N ASN A 409 4.99 7.45 -28.87
CA ASN A 409 5.78 6.37 -29.48
C ASN A 409 5.82 6.47 -31.01
N ALA A 410 5.08 7.39 -31.60
CA ALA A 410 5.05 7.70 -33.01
C ALA A 410 5.23 9.21 -33.21
N VAL A 411 6.33 9.63 -33.83
CA VAL A 411 6.74 11.04 -33.97
C VAL A 411 7.10 11.35 -35.42
N LYS A 412 7.03 12.61 -35.79
CA LYS A 412 7.44 13.08 -37.12
C LYS A 412 8.85 13.66 -37.10
N LYS A 413 9.43 13.70 -38.26
CA LYS A 413 10.75 14.35 -38.52
C LYS A 413 10.75 15.77 -37.97
N GLY A 414 11.81 16.14 -37.27
CA GLY A 414 12.01 17.50 -36.76
C GLY A 414 11.19 17.82 -35.53
N GLU A 415 10.38 16.90 -35.02
CA GLU A 415 9.69 17.07 -33.73
C GLU A 415 10.66 16.90 -32.55
N THR A 416 10.39 17.62 -31.52
CA THR A 416 11.11 17.48 -30.25
C THR A 416 10.56 16.29 -29.49
N VAL A 417 11.44 15.43 -29.01
CA VAL A 417 11.13 14.24 -28.24
C VAL A 417 11.78 14.34 -26.87
N ILE A 418 11.07 13.89 -25.85
CA ILE A 418 11.59 13.78 -24.49
C ILE A 418 11.73 12.30 -24.17
N VAL A 419 12.95 11.88 -23.83
CA VAL A 419 13.25 10.53 -23.37
C VAL A 419 13.51 10.58 -21.88
N GLY A 420 12.64 9.93 -21.09
CA GLY A 420 12.78 9.80 -19.65
C GLY A 420 13.58 8.56 -19.28
N TYR A 421 14.34 8.64 -18.20
CA TYR A 421 14.99 7.50 -17.58
C TYR A 421 15.14 7.71 -16.07
N HIS A 422 15.25 6.62 -15.34
CA HIS A 422 15.44 6.62 -13.89
C HIS A 422 16.70 5.84 -13.52
N LEU A 423 17.45 6.31 -12.53
CA LEU A 423 18.60 5.62 -11.97
C LEU A 423 18.37 5.38 -10.49
N SER A 424 18.51 4.14 -10.05
CA SER A 424 18.49 3.76 -8.62
C SER A 424 19.82 4.06 -7.92
N LYS A 425 20.91 4.19 -8.72
CA LYS A 425 22.25 4.59 -8.25
C LYS A 425 22.84 5.59 -9.19
N ALA A 426 23.62 6.55 -8.66
CA ALA A 426 24.38 7.48 -9.51
C ALA A 426 25.38 6.71 -10.35
N ASP A 427 25.38 6.91 -11.66
CA ASP A 427 26.26 6.23 -12.60
C ASP A 427 26.60 7.12 -13.82
N TYR A 428 27.57 6.69 -14.61
CA TYR A 428 27.81 7.27 -15.94
C TYR A 428 26.86 6.63 -16.94
N VAL A 429 26.03 7.44 -17.57
CA VAL A 429 25.06 6.99 -18.56
C VAL A 429 25.31 7.59 -19.92
N GLU A 430 24.92 6.83 -20.95
CA GLU A 430 24.91 7.25 -22.34
C GLU A 430 23.54 6.87 -22.94
N LEU A 431 22.95 7.76 -23.73
CA LEU A 431 21.68 7.54 -24.43
C LEU A 431 21.83 7.71 -25.91
N ASP A 432 21.53 6.68 -26.68
CA ASP A 432 21.64 6.62 -28.12
C ASP A 432 20.28 6.37 -28.79
N LEU A 433 20.17 6.85 -30.05
CA LEU A 433 19.15 6.39 -30.98
C LEU A 433 19.77 5.42 -31.98
N LEU A 434 19.18 4.23 -32.13
CA LEU A 434 19.68 3.17 -32.99
C LEU A 434 18.67 2.81 -34.08
N THR A 435 19.17 2.32 -35.21
CA THR A 435 18.33 1.62 -36.19
C THR A 435 17.89 0.25 -35.69
N LEU A 436 16.96 -0.40 -36.39
CA LEU A 436 16.54 -1.78 -36.13
C LEU A 436 17.71 -2.79 -36.17
N SER A 437 18.76 -2.49 -36.95
CA SER A 437 19.99 -3.31 -37.03
C SER A 437 21.00 -3.02 -35.92
N GLY A 438 20.69 -2.13 -34.97
CA GLY A 438 21.57 -1.74 -33.86
C GLY A 438 22.64 -0.70 -34.22
N GLN A 439 22.58 -0.12 -35.44
CA GLN A 439 23.50 0.95 -35.83
C GLN A 439 23.11 2.26 -35.15
N GLN A 440 24.05 2.90 -34.45
CA GLN A 440 23.87 4.21 -33.85
C GLN A 440 23.63 5.28 -34.90
N VAL A 441 22.55 6.04 -34.72
CA VAL A 441 22.14 7.15 -35.60
C VAL A 441 22.41 8.49 -34.94
N VAL A 442 22.09 8.60 -33.66
CA VAL A 442 22.27 9.81 -32.87
C VAL A 442 22.77 9.42 -31.47
N ASN A 443 23.75 10.13 -30.96
CA ASN A 443 24.08 10.12 -29.53
C ASN A 443 23.31 11.26 -28.90
N ILE A 444 22.23 10.91 -28.18
CA ILE A 444 21.30 11.86 -27.58
C ILE A 444 21.91 12.46 -26.31
N LEU A 445 22.51 11.61 -25.46
CA LEU A 445 23.20 11.99 -24.24
C LEU A 445 24.60 11.37 -24.27
N PRO A 446 25.65 12.16 -24.48
CA PRO A 446 27.02 11.69 -24.35
C PRO A 446 27.30 11.19 -22.94
N LYS A 447 28.14 10.17 -22.82
CA LYS A 447 28.48 9.55 -21.56
C LYS A 447 28.85 10.59 -20.50
N GLN A 448 28.00 10.74 -19.48
CA GLN A 448 28.19 11.65 -18.35
C GLN A 448 27.69 11.04 -17.05
N HIS A 449 28.21 11.58 -15.94
CA HIS A 449 27.76 11.18 -14.61
C HIS A 449 26.40 11.81 -14.29
N VAL A 450 25.45 10.98 -13.86
CA VAL A 450 24.08 11.38 -13.54
C VAL A 450 23.74 10.88 -12.12
N GLY A 451 23.03 11.70 -11.36
CA GLY A 451 22.60 11.37 -9.99
C GLY A 451 21.48 10.34 -9.95
N VAL A 452 21.12 9.93 -8.74
CA VAL A 452 19.95 9.08 -8.47
C VAL A 452 18.66 9.83 -8.80
N GLY A 453 17.63 9.11 -9.25
CA GLY A 453 16.29 9.64 -9.48
C GLY A 453 15.88 9.69 -10.94
N PRO A 454 14.72 10.33 -11.21
CA PRO A 454 14.21 10.50 -12.55
C PRO A 454 14.94 11.60 -13.32
N HIS A 455 15.20 11.35 -14.60
CA HIS A 455 15.85 12.27 -15.52
C HIS A 455 15.10 12.31 -16.84
N ALA A 456 15.16 13.42 -17.55
CA ALA A 456 14.58 13.57 -18.87
C ALA A 456 15.58 14.26 -19.79
N GLN A 457 15.72 13.72 -21.00
CA GLN A 457 16.56 14.30 -22.05
C GLN A 457 15.69 14.71 -23.24
N GLU A 458 15.65 16.00 -23.49
CA GLU A 458 14.98 16.57 -24.66
C GLU A 458 15.97 16.62 -25.85
N PHE A 459 15.50 16.22 -27.03
CA PHE A 459 16.28 16.37 -28.25
C PHE A 459 15.36 16.48 -29.48
N VAL A 460 15.86 17.08 -30.53
CA VAL A 460 15.14 17.20 -31.79
C VAL A 460 15.50 16.02 -32.68
N LEU A 461 14.49 15.27 -33.15
CA LEU A 461 14.69 14.17 -34.10
C LEU A 461 15.30 14.68 -35.39
N PRO A 462 16.46 14.12 -35.83
CA PRO A 462 17.04 14.49 -37.09
C PRO A 462 16.18 13.99 -38.29
N GLU A 463 16.51 14.42 -39.48
CA GLU A 463 15.87 13.95 -40.70
C GLU A 463 16.28 12.51 -41.02
N LEU A 464 15.52 11.56 -40.49
CA LEU A 464 15.70 10.12 -40.71
C LEU A 464 14.60 9.57 -41.63
N VAL A 465 14.81 8.39 -42.16
CA VAL A 465 13.80 7.67 -42.93
C VAL A 465 12.70 7.17 -41.98
N ALA A 466 11.44 7.30 -42.41
CA ALA A 466 10.33 6.72 -41.62
C ALA A 466 10.59 5.22 -41.39
N GLY A 467 10.32 4.78 -40.17
CA GLY A 467 10.61 3.42 -39.75
C GLY A 467 10.75 3.25 -38.23
N THR A 468 11.15 2.06 -37.80
CA THR A 468 11.34 1.71 -36.41
C THR A 468 12.78 1.97 -35.98
N TYR A 469 12.94 2.64 -34.85
CA TYR A 469 14.19 2.94 -34.19
C TYR A 469 14.11 2.53 -32.72
N PHE A 470 15.27 2.54 -32.02
CA PHE A 470 15.36 2.24 -30.60
C PHE A 470 16.16 3.30 -29.86
N TYR A 471 15.63 3.78 -28.74
CA TYR A 471 16.47 4.40 -27.72
C TYR A 471 17.24 3.31 -26.97
N ARG A 472 18.50 3.58 -26.67
CA ARG A 472 19.34 2.70 -25.86
C ARG A 472 20.02 3.52 -24.78
N LEU A 473 19.69 3.23 -23.52
CA LEU A 473 20.40 3.72 -22.35
C LEU A 473 21.44 2.68 -21.95
N THR A 474 22.69 3.12 -21.76
CA THR A 474 23.80 2.28 -21.31
C THR A 474 24.41 2.89 -20.05
N THR A 475 24.73 2.09 -19.03
CA THR A 475 25.39 2.55 -17.81
C THR A 475 26.83 2.06 -17.75
N SER A 476 27.68 2.67 -16.88
CA SER A 476 29.06 2.21 -16.71
C SER A 476 29.16 0.85 -16.03
N ALA A 477 28.11 0.42 -15.32
CA ALA A 477 27.97 -0.92 -14.75
C ALA A 477 27.65 -1.99 -15.80
N GLY A 478 27.47 -1.60 -17.07
CA GLY A 478 27.17 -2.51 -18.18
C GLY A 478 25.68 -2.83 -18.36
N LEU A 479 24.80 -2.13 -17.65
CA LEU A 479 23.37 -2.25 -17.86
C LEU A 479 22.98 -1.57 -19.17
N GLU A 480 22.13 -2.23 -19.95
CA GLU A 480 21.58 -1.73 -21.20
C GLU A 480 20.05 -1.83 -21.18
N ARG A 481 19.37 -0.74 -21.53
CA ARG A 481 17.92 -0.67 -21.70
C ARG A 481 17.59 -0.09 -23.06
N SER A 482 16.59 -0.67 -23.72
CA SER A 482 16.17 -0.21 -25.04
C SER A 482 14.65 -0.06 -25.09
N GLN A 483 14.20 0.99 -25.77
CA GLN A 483 12.80 1.27 -26.03
C GLN A 483 12.58 1.63 -27.50
N MET A 484 11.52 1.08 -28.08
CA MET A 484 11.15 1.32 -29.48
C MET A 484 10.46 2.67 -29.68
N ILE A 485 10.78 3.32 -30.80
CA ILE A 485 10.08 4.50 -31.31
C ILE A 485 9.77 4.30 -32.80
N GLN A 486 8.58 4.72 -33.22
CA GLN A 486 8.17 4.73 -34.61
C GLN A 486 8.31 6.14 -35.21
N LEU A 487 9.14 6.29 -36.22
CA LEU A 487 9.26 7.55 -36.99
C LEU A 487 8.26 7.53 -38.14
N LEU A 488 7.40 8.54 -38.21
CA LEU A 488 6.40 8.75 -39.23
C LEU A 488 6.96 9.68 -40.32
N ASP A 489 6.38 9.61 -41.56
CA ASP A 489 6.71 10.51 -42.66
C ASP A 489 6.24 11.95 -42.41
#